data_68c3fbe77297c56b93fa217a8b11a720
#
_entry.id   68c3fbe77297c56b93fa217a8b11a720
#
_cell.length_a   1.000
_cell.length_b   1.000
_cell.length_c   1.000
_cell.angle_alpha   90.00
_cell.angle_beta   90.00
_cell.angle_gamma   90.00
#
_symmetry.space_group_name_H-M   'P 1'
#
loop_
_entity.id
_entity.type
_entity.pdbx_description
1 polymer ?
#
loop_
_entity_poly.entity_id
_entity_poly.type
_entity_poly.pdbx_seq_one_letter_code
_entity_poly.pdbx_strand_id
1 'polypeptide(L)'
;MFSLILSLIALILGYMLYGKFVERVFGPDKSRTTPAIDKADGVDFVPLPTWKVFMIQFLNIAGTGPIFGAIMGAKFGPSAYLWIVLGCIFAGAVHDYLSGMLSVRHDGAGLPEIIGLYLGNATKKVVLVFTILLMVLVAAVFVYSPAIILGDIAGDGSTNAMMIWVGVIFIYYFVATMLPIDKIIGKLYPIFAFALIFMALALMIGLFIKWPSIPELWDGLANRGPSVGVKGQPIFPCLFITIACGAISGFHATQSPLMARCLKDERLGRPVFYGSMITEGLVALVWAAVSSYFFFDGGAAECGSDLSAAAPTVVTTVSKSWLGVLGGILAILGVVAAPITSGDTALRSSRLIIADFIKLGQKPIRNRLMICIPLFIATGLLLWFNIADSNGFNTIWRYFGWANQTLAVFTLWAITVYLLRDKKGMQYLISGIPAAFMTAVSITFILVDKVGFGVNAAIAPWIGLATFSIAGAILSGLKMHHDNQMKDN
;
A
#
# COMPACT_ATOMS: atom_id res chain seq x y z
N MET A 1 5.79 -24.47 -6.10
CA MET A 1 5.01 -23.86 -7.21
C MET A 1 3.51 -23.98 -7.07
N PHE A 2 3.00 -25.08 -6.52
CA PHE A 2 1.56 -25.28 -6.36
C PHE A 2 0.90 -24.23 -5.43
N SER A 3 1.57 -23.87 -4.33
CA SER A 3 1.07 -22.80 -3.44
C SER A 3 0.91 -21.47 -4.16
N LEU A 4 1.82 -21.11 -5.07
CA LEU A 4 1.67 -19.94 -5.91
C LEU A 4 0.44 -20.04 -6.81
N ILE A 5 0.25 -21.16 -7.51
CA ILE A 5 -0.89 -21.38 -8.42
C ILE A 5 -2.21 -21.27 -7.64
N LEU A 6 -2.32 -21.96 -6.49
CA LEU A 6 -3.51 -21.88 -5.64
C LEU A 6 -3.77 -20.46 -5.15
N SER A 7 -2.72 -19.72 -4.78
CA SER A 7 -2.81 -18.33 -4.33
C SER A 7 -3.31 -17.40 -5.44
N LEU A 8 -2.80 -17.55 -6.67
CA LEU A 8 -3.26 -16.78 -7.83
C LEU A 8 -4.74 -17.05 -8.13
N ILE A 9 -5.14 -18.33 -8.14
CA ILE A 9 -6.55 -18.72 -8.33
C ILE A 9 -7.43 -18.14 -7.22
N ALA A 10 -6.98 -18.20 -5.96
CA ALA A 10 -7.72 -17.68 -4.83
C ALA A 10 -7.97 -16.17 -4.92
N LEU A 11 -6.97 -15.37 -5.36
CA LEU A 11 -7.15 -13.94 -5.57
C LEU A 11 -8.18 -13.63 -6.67
N ILE A 12 -8.14 -14.36 -7.79
CA ILE A 12 -9.11 -14.21 -8.88
C ILE A 12 -10.52 -14.58 -8.42
N LEU A 13 -10.67 -15.70 -7.72
CA LEU A 13 -11.95 -16.11 -7.14
C LEU A 13 -12.43 -15.11 -6.08
N GLY A 14 -11.53 -14.56 -5.27
CA GLY A 14 -11.81 -13.49 -4.30
C GLY A 14 -12.42 -12.26 -4.98
N TYR A 15 -11.86 -11.81 -6.10
CA TYR A 15 -12.45 -10.73 -6.90
C TYR A 15 -13.84 -11.07 -7.44
N MET A 16 -13.99 -12.29 -7.99
CA MET A 16 -15.22 -12.70 -8.66
C MET A 16 -16.37 -12.96 -7.69
N LEU A 17 -16.09 -13.54 -6.52
CA LEU A 17 -17.10 -13.96 -5.56
C LEU A 17 -17.25 -12.95 -4.41
N TYR A 18 -16.18 -12.77 -3.63
CA TYR A 18 -16.22 -11.92 -2.44
C TYR A 18 -16.31 -10.45 -2.81
N GLY A 19 -15.61 -10.01 -3.85
CA GLY A 19 -15.72 -8.65 -4.38
C GLY A 19 -17.14 -8.27 -4.84
N LYS A 20 -17.86 -9.19 -5.47
CA LYS A 20 -19.30 -9.00 -5.82
C LYS A 20 -20.18 -8.93 -4.57
N PHE A 21 -19.87 -9.73 -3.55
CA PHE A 21 -20.60 -9.68 -2.29
C PHE A 21 -20.41 -8.31 -1.61
N VAL A 22 -19.19 -7.82 -1.48
CA VAL A 22 -18.87 -6.52 -0.88
C VAL A 22 -19.53 -5.37 -1.68
N GLU A 23 -19.50 -5.44 -3.02
CA GLU A 23 -20.20 -4.49 -3.90
C GLU A 23 -21.70 -4.46 -3.63
N ARG A 24 -22.35 -5.63 -3.47
CA ARG A 24 -23.79 -5.71 -3.13
C ARG A 24 -24.10 -5.11 -1.77
N VAL A 25 -23.21 -5.31 -0.80
CA VAL A 25 -23.35 -4.74 0.54
C VAL A 25 -23.29 -3.21 0.48
N PHE A 26 -22.36 -2.65 -0.27
CA PHE A 26 -22.28 -1.21 -0.46
C PHE A 26 -23.50 -0.68 -1.22
N GLY A 27 -23.95 -1.35 -2.29
CA GLY A 27 -25.08 -0.98 -3.13
C GLY A 27 -24.78 0.28 -3.96
N PRO A 28 -23.92 0.19 -4.99
CA PRO A 28 -23.67 1.31 -5.89
C PRO A 28 -24.93 1.68 -6.66
N ASP A 29 -25.22 2.98 -6.76
CA ASP A 29 -26.43 3.52 -7.36
C ASP A 29 -26.13 4.22 -8.71
N LYS A 30 -26.78 3.74 -9.78
CA LYS A 30 -26.66 4.32 -11.13
C LYS A 30 -27.23 5.73 -11.24
N SER A 31 -28.23 6.06 -10.41
CA SER A 31 -28.91 7.37 -10.46
C SER A 31 -28.11 8.49 -9.82
N ARG A 32 -27.11 8.13 -8.99
CA ARG A 32 -26.21 9.10 -8.36
C ARG A 32 -25.16 9.58 -9.34
N THR A 33 -25.07 10.89 -9.51
CA THR A 33 -23.94 11.52 -10.16
C THR A 33 -22.71 11.46 -9.27
N THR A 34 -21.53 11.32 -9.86
CA THR A 34 -20.28 11.28 -9.12
C THR A 34 -19.62 12.66 -9.05
N PRO A 35 -18.74 12.91 -8.06
CA PRO A 35 -18.01 14.19 -7.96
C PRO A 35 -17.25 14.54 -9.25
N ALA A 36 -16.78 13.54 -10.01
CA ALA A 36 -16.12 13.72 -11.29
C ALA A 36 -16.98 14.46 -12.32
N ILE A 37 -18.31 14.30 -12.23
CA ILE A 37 -19.29 14.95 -13.14
C ILE A 37 -19.79 16.23 -12.52
N ASP A 38 -20.29 16.19 -11.26
CA ASP A 38 -20.95 17.34 -10.62
C ASP A 38 -20.00 18.49 -10.31
N LYS A 39 -18.73 18.20 -10.02
CA LYS A 39 -17.72 19.17 -9.61
C LYS A 39 -16.59 19.31 -10.63
N ALA A 40 -16.79 18.88 -11.87
CA ALA A 40 -15.78 18.93 -12.92
C ALA A 40 -15.16 20.34 -13.03
N ASP A 41 -13.86 20.46 -12.76
CA ASP A 41 -13.11 21.72 -12.78
C ASP A 41 -11.91 21.70 -13.76
N GLY A 42 -11.64 20.53 -14.37
CA GLY A 42 -10.51 20.32 -15.29
C GLY A 42 -9.14 20.30 -14.60
N VAL A 43 -9.07 20.29 -13.27
CA VAL A 43 -7.81 20.31 -12.49
C VAL A 43 -7.74 19.12 -11.54
N ASP A 44 -8.64 19.05 -10.57
CA ASP A 44 -8.70 17.99 -9.55
C ASP A 44 -9.90 17.04 -9.77
N PHE A 45 -10.98 17.53 -10.42
CA PHE A 45 -12.17 16.78 -10.76
C PHE A 45 -12.25 16.64 -12.29
N VAL A 46 -11.77 15.50 -12.79
CA VAL A 46 -11.66 15.24 -14.24
C VAL A 46 -12.23 13.87 -14.56
N PRO A 47 -13.38 13.78 -15.25
CA PRO A 47 -13.97 12.50 -15.61
C PRO A 47 -13.11 11.75 -16.64
N LEU A 48 -12.49 10.64 -16.22
CA LEU A 48 -11.61 9.82 -17.05
C LEU A 48 -12.28 8.51 -17.51
N PRO A 49 -11.83 7.89 -18.61
CA PRO A 49 -12.22 6.53 -18.97
C PRO A 49 -11.84 5.52 -17.89
N THR A 50 -12.69 4.54 -17.60
CA THR A 50 -12.53 3.57 -16.50
C THR A 50 -11.18 2.87 -16.50
N TRP A 51 -10.71 2.42 -17.68
CA TRP A 51 -9.41 1.74 -17.78
C TRP A 51 -8.25 2.64 -17.36
N LYS A 52 -8.33 3.96 -17.64
CA LYS A 52 -7.31 4.92 -17.16
C LYS A 52 -7.39 5.10 -15.65
N VAL A 53 -8.60 5.24 -15.11
CA VAL A 53 -8.79 5.36 -13.64
C VAL A 53 -8.25 4.13 -12.95
N PHE A 54 -8.51 2.92 -13.48
CA PHE A 54 -7.95 1.67 -12.97
C PHE A 54 -6.41 1.66 -13.01
N MET A 55 -5.80 1.99 -14.16
CA MET A 55 -4.34 1.98 -14.30
C MET A 55 -3.65 3.01 -13.39
N ILE A 56 -4.25 4.19 -13.24
CA ILE A 56 -3.74 5.23 -12.35
C ILE A 56 -3.90 4.81 -10.88
N GLN A 57 -5.08 4.27 -10.50
CA GLN A 57 -5.30 3.76 -9.14
C GLN A 57 -4.30 2.65 -8.82
N PHE A 58 -4.17 1.65 -9.71
CA PHE A 58 -3.23 0.55 -9.54
C PHE A 58 -1.79 1.04 -9.35
N LEU A 59 -1.31 1.95 -10.20
CA LEU A 59 0.05 2.45 -10.09
C LEU A 59 0.26 3.31 -8.83
N ASN A 60 -0.75 4.11 -8.45
CA ASN A 60 -0.69 4.93 -7.24
C ASN A 60 -0.56 4.10 -5.96
N ILE A 61 -1.25 2.95 -5.89
CA ILE A 61 -1.20 2.07 -4.72
C ILE A 61 0.01 1.12 -4.76
N ALA A 62 0.39 0.64 -5.95
CA ALA A 62 1.41 -0.39 -6.10
C ALA A 62 2.82 0.05 -5.65
N GLY A 63 3.28 1.28 -5.87
CA GLY A 63 4.57 1.79 -5.40
C GLY A 63 5.69 0.73 -5.36
N THR A 64 6.55 0.79 -4.34
CA THR A 64 7.53 -0.28 -4.03
C THR A 64 6.97 -1.35 -3.11
N GLY A 65 5.83 -1.09 -2.48
CA GLY A 65 5.29 -1.92 -1.40
C GLY A 65 5.01 -3.37 -1.77
N PRO A 66 4.26 -3.67 -2.85
CA PRO A 66 3.96 -5.04 -3.26
C PRO A 66 5.21 -5.79 -3.76
N ILE A 67 6.26 -5.08 -4.11
CA ILE A 67 7.53 -5.65 -4.58
C ILE A 67 8.45 -5.88 -3.38
N PHE A 68 8.91 -4.83 -2.73
CA PHE A 68 9.88 -4.93 -1.64
C PHE A 68 9.29 -5.58 -0.39
N GLY A 69 8.02 -5.28 -0.07
CA GLY A 69 7.31 -5.95 1.01
C GLY A 69 7.19 -7.45 0.78
N ALA A 70 6.88 -7.87 -0.45
CA ALA A 70 6.81 -9.28 -0.82
C ALA A 70 8.19 -9.95 -0.79
N ILE A 71 9.24 -9.28 -1.29
CA ILE A 71 10.63 -9.78 -1.23
C ILE A 71 11.06 -10.00 0.22
N MET A 72 10.89 -9.00 1.07
CA MET A 72 11.25 -9.10 2.48
C MET A 72 10.37 -10.10 3.23
N GLY A 73 9.09 -10.15 2.91
CA GLY A 73 8.12 -11.07 3.50
C GLY A 73 8.34 -12.52 3.11
N ALA A 74 8.85 -12.80 1.90
CA ALA A 74 9.19 -14.15 1.46
C ALA A 74 10.22 -14.83 2.38
N LYS A 75 11.07 -14.05 3.05
CA LYS A 75 12.02 -14.56 4.05
C LYS A 75 11.35 -15.29 5.22
N PHE A 76 10.10 -14.98 5.55
CA PHE A 76 9.32 -15.70 6.58
C PHE A 76 8.85 -17.08 6.12
N GLY A 77 8.95 -17.39 4.82
CA GLY A 77 8.53 -18.65 4.22
C GLY A 77 7.09 -18.63 3.67
N PRO A 78 6.41 -19.80 3.57
CA PRO A 78 5.11 -19.95 2.90
C PRO A 78 3.98 -19.11 3.52
N SER A 79 4.09 -18.72 4.78
CA SER A 79 3.16 -17.82 5.46
C SER A 79 2.93 -16.51 4.71
N ALA A 80 3.91 -16.07 3.89
CA ALA A 80 3.79 -14.90 3.04
C ALA A 80 2.65 -15.04 2.01
N TYR A 81 2.53 -16.20 1.34
CA TYR A 81 1.44 -16.45 0.38
C TYR A 81 0.07 -16.38 1.06
N LEU A 82 -0.04 -17.01 2.23
CA LEU A 82 -1.29 -17.03 2.98
C LEU A 82 -1.72 -15.62 3.37
N TRP A 83 -0.78 -14.81 3.88
CA TRP A 83 -1.08 -13.43 4.25
C TRP A 83 -1.42 -12.56 3.05
N ILE A 84 -0.70 -12.64 1.94
CA ILE A 84 -1.03 -11.88 0.73
C ILE A 84 -2.45 -12.22 0.27
N VAL A 85 -2.82 -13.50 0.20
CA VAL A 85 -4.14 -13.92 -0.27
C VAL A 85 -5.26 -13.49 0.67
N LEU A 86 -5.19 -13.87 1.94
CA LEU A 86 -6.26 -13.59 2.91
C LEU A 86 -6.34 -12.10 3.23
N GLY A 87 -5.18 -11.44 3.39
CA GLY A 87 -5.10 -10.02 3.64
C GLY A 87 -5.65 -9.21 2.47
N CYS A 88 -5.26 -9.55 1.25
CA CYS A 88 -5.73 -8.86 0.05
C CYS A 88 -7.25 -9.00 -0.14
N ILE A 89 -7.80 -10.23 -0.07
CA ILE A 89 -9.23 -10.47 -0.33
C ILE A 89 -10.12 -9.87 0.76
N PHE A 90 -9.82 -10.19 2.04
CA PHE A 90 -10.74 -9.93 3.15
C PHE A 90 -10.47 -8.61 3.88
N ALA A 91 -9.28 -8.04 3.73
CA ALA A 91 -8.93 -6.78 4.36
C ALA A 91 -8.59 -5.68 3.34
N GLY A 92 -7.58 -5.85 2.49
CA GLY A 92 -7.08 -4.80 1.61
C GLY A 92 -8.07 -4.36 0.55
N ALA A 93 -8.65 -5.29 -0.20
CA ALA A 93 -9.60 -4.95 -1.25
C ALA A 93 -10.94 -4.43 -0.69
N VAL A 94 -11.34 -4.87 0.49
CA VAL A 94 -12.48 -4.30 1.24
C VAL A 94 -12.17 -2.87 1.68
N HIS A 95 -10.99 -2.65 2.26
CA HIS A 95 -10.50 -1.35 2.67
C HIS A 95 -10.47 -0.36 1.49
N ASP A 96 -9.86 -0.75 0.38
CA ASP A 96 -9.69 0.13 -0.79
C ASP A 96 -11.02 0.42 -1.47
N TYR A 97 -11.87 -0.59 -1.66
CA TYR A 97 -13.16 -0.41 -2.27
C TYR A 97 -14.07 0.49 -1.43
N LEU A 98 -14.23 0.19 -0.15
CA LEU A 98 -15.14 0.95 0.69
C LEU A 98 -14.63 2.36 1.01
N SER A 99 -13.31 2.56 1.20
CA SER A 99 -12.76 3.90 1.39
C SER A 99 -12.88 4.76 0.12
N GLY A 100 -12.62 4.18 -1.06
CA GLY A 100 -12.80 4.85 -2.34
C GLY A 100 -14.25 5.22 -2.60
N MET A 101 -15.18 4.29 -2.37
CA MET A 101 -16.61 4.55 -2.55
C MET A 101 -17.19 5.52 -1.52
N LEU A 102 -16.68 5.53 -0.27
CA LEU A 102 -17.02 6.57 0.69
C LEU A 102 -16.57 7.94 0.22
N SER A 103 -15.37 8.04 -0.34
CA SER A 103 -14.90 9.28 -0.95
C SER A 103 -15.80 9.74 -2.10
N VAL A 104 -16.24 8.82 -2.99
CA VAL A 104 -17.20 9.13 -4.05
C VAL A 104 -18.50 9.69 -3.49
N ARG A 105 -19.05 9.09 -2.43
CA ARG A 105 -20.33 9.52 -1.80
C ARG A 105 -20.21 10.78 -0.96
N HIS A 106 -19.00 11.14 -0.57
CA HIS A 106 -18.69 12.37 0.17
C HIS A 106 -17.90 13.36 -0.67
N ASP A 107 -18.34 13.55 -1.92
CA ASP A 107 -17.86 14.63 -2.80
C ASP A 107 -16.36 14.61 -3.12
N GLY A 108 -15.74 13.44 -3.10
CA GLY A 108 -14.29 13.30 -3.26
C GLY A 108 -13.49 13.71 -2.01
N ALA A 109 -14.11 13.62 -0.83
CA ALA A 109 -13.47 13.97 0.44
C ALA A 109 -12.23 13.12 0.72
N GLY A 110 -11.20 13.74 1.30
CA GLY A 110 -9.99 13.08 1.73
C GLY A 110 -10.18 12.17 2.95
N LEU A 111 -9.23 11.27 3.19
CA LEU A 111 -9.31 10.30 4.29
C LEU A 111 -9.56 10.94 5.67
N PRO A 112 -8.86 12.02 6.10
CA PRO A 112 -9.12 12.61 7.42
C PRO A 112 -10.54 13.16 7.56
N GLU A 113 -11.13 13.68 6.48
CA GLU A 113 -12.52 14.15 6.48
C GLU A 113 -13.49 12.99 6.71
N ILE A 114 -13.33 11.89 5.98
CA ILE A 114 -14.15 10.68 6.12
C ILE A 114 -14.03 10.12 7.54
N ILE A 115 -12.81 10.04 8.08
CA ILE A 115 -12.59 9.59 9.45
C ILE A 115 -13.30 10.53 10.45
N GLY A 116 -13.25 11.83 10.22
CA GLY A 116 -13.95 12.81 11.07
C GLY A 116 -15.46 12.62 11.11
N LEU A 117 -16.08 12.24 9.98
CA LEU A 117 -17.51 11.99 9.89
C LEU A 117 -17.97 10.75 10.71
N TYR A 118 -17.15 9.70 10.75
CA TYR A 118 -17.51 8.44 11.38
C TYR A 118 -16.91 8.22 12.75
N LEU A 119 -15.68 8.70 13.01
CA LEU A 119 -14.96 8.51 14.28
C LEU A 119 -14.80 9.81 15.10
N GLY A 120 -15.32 10.92 14.61
CA GLY A 120 -15.34 12.21 15.32
C GLY A 120 -14.10 13.09 15.12
N ASN A 121 -14.23 14.36 15.51
CA ASN A 121 -13.24 15.40 15.23
C ASN A 121 -11.90 15.22 15.95
N ALA A 122 -11.87 14.60 17.12
CA ALA A 122 -10.61 14.31 17.81
C ALA A 122 -9.76 13.32 17.00
N THR A 123 -10.37 12.22 16.54
CA THR A 123 -9.74 11.23 15.69
C THR A 123 -9.30 11.81 14.35
N LYS A 124 -10.12 12.69 13.74
CA LYS A 124 -9.75 13.44 12.53
C LYS A 124 -8.42 14.16 12.68
N LYS A 125 -8.21 14.90 13.78
CA LYS A 125 -6.97 15.65 14.00
C LYS A 125 -5.76 14.74 14.18
N VAL A 126 -5.91 13.65 14.92
CA VAL A 126 -4.85 12.65 15.10
C VAL A 126 -4.46 12.03 13.76
N VAL A 127 -5.45 11.57 13.00
CA VAL A 127 -5.22 10.94 11.69
C VAL A 127 -4.66 11.92 10.68
N LEU A 128 -5.05 13.20 10.72
CA LEU A 128 -4.48 14.23 9.86
C LEU A 128 -2.95 14.32 10.03
N VAL A 129 -2.49 14.48 11.27
CA VAL A 129 -1.05 14.57 11.59
C VAL A 129 -0.35 13.27 11.19
N PHE A 130 -0.96 12.13 11.52
CA PHE A 130 -0.42 10.83 11.22
C PHE A 130 -0.32 10.56 9.70
N THR A 131 -1.32 10.99 8.93
CA THR A 131 -1.32 10.90 7.47
C THR A 131 -0.19 11.74 6.85
N ILE A 132 0.00 12.97 7.33
CA ILE A 132 1.07 13.85 6.84
C ILE A 132 2.45 13.21 7.12
N LEU A 133 2.64 12.69 8.35
CA LEU A 133 3.87 12.00 8.72
C LEU A 133 4.12 10.78 7.82
N LEU A 134 3.10 9.95 7.59
CA LEU A 134 3.19 8.81 6.69
C LEU A 134 3.58 9.22 5.27
N MET A 135 2.96 10.29 4.73
CA MET A 135 3.27 10.75 3.37
C MET A 135 4.71 11.23 3.22
N VAL A 136 5.27 11.86 4.24
CA VAL A 136 6.67 12.30 4.27
C VAL A 136 7.61 11.09 4.32
N LEU A 137 7.28 10.07 5.12
CA LEU A 137 8.01 8.78 5.14
C LEU A 137 7.96 8.08 3.77
N VAL A 138 6.76 8.00 3.17
CA VAL A 138 6.56 7.45 1.82
C VAL A 138 7.44 8.17 0.80
N ALA A 139 7.42 9.51 0.80
CA ALA A 139 8.20 10.29 -0.14
C ALA A 139 9.71 10.03 0.01
N ALA A 140 10.22 9.94 1.24
CA ALA A 140 11.62 9.64 1.50
C ALA A 140 12.02 8.24 0.99
N VAL A 141 11.21 7.21 1.28
CA VAL A 141 11.43 5.83 0.79
C VAL A 141 11.36 5.78 -0.74
N PHE A 142 10.40 6.49 -1.34
CA PHE A 142 10.14 6.46 -2.78
C PHE A 142 11.04 7.41 -3.59
N VAL A 143 11.89 8.19 -2.97
CA VAL A 143 13.06 8.82 -3.60
C VAL A 143 14.26 7.88 -3.53
N TYR A 144 14.54 7.33 -2.35
CA TYR A 144 15.77 6.58 -2.10
C TYR A 144 15.82 5.24 -2.84
N SER A 145 14.73 4.47 -2.79
CA SER A 145 14.69 3.13 -3.36
C SER A 145 14.84 3.11 -4.91
N PRO A 146 14.16 3.95 -5.71
CA PRO A 146 14.43 4.00 -7.14
C PRO A 146 15.81 4.61 -7.46
N ALA A 147 16.37 5.49 -6.62
CA ALA A 147 17.69 6.03 -6.81
C ALA A 147 18.78 4.94 -6.72
N ILE A 148 18.64 3.96 -5.81
CA ILE A 148 19.53 2.80 -5.75
C ILE A 148 19.46 2.00 -7.07
N ILE A 149 18.25 1.64 -7.51
CA ILE A 149 18.04 0.85 -8.72
C ILE A 149 18.61 1.56 -9.95
N LEU A 150 18.38 2.87 -10.07
CA LEU A 150 18.92 3.66 -11.18
C LEU A 150 20.44 3.80 -11.11
N GLY A 151 21.00 3.94 -9.92
CA GLY A 151 22.45 3.91 -9.70
C GLY A 151 23.09 2.61 -10.19
N ASP A 152 22.44 1.48 -9.93
CA ASP A 152 22.92 0.14 -10.34
C ASP A 152 22.70 -0.17 -11.83
N ILE A 153 21.65 0.34 -12.45
CA ILE A 153 21.29 0.02 -13.84
C ILE A 153 21.86 1.04 -14.84
N ALA A 154 21.70 2.33 -14.53
CA ALA A 154 22.05 3.45 -15.41
C ALA A 154 23.31 4.23 -14.96
N GLY A 155 23.97 3.76 -13.90
CA GLY A 155 25.22 4.29 -13.36
C GLY A 155 26.28 3.20 -13.22
N ASP A 156 27.27 3.47 -12.39
CA ASP A 156 28.38 2.53 -12.06
C ASP A 156 28.15 1.79 -10.73
N GLY A 157 26.94 1.89 -10.13
CA GLY A 157 26.59 1.36 -8.81
C GLY A 157 27.24 2.11 -7.65
N SER A 158 27.93 3.21 -7.90
CA SER A 158 28.56 4.02 -6.85
C SER A 158 27.54 4.83 -6.04
N THR A 159 27.95 5.20 -4.81
CA THR A 159 27.19 6.12 -3.96
C THR A 159 26.96 7.47 -4.68
N ASN A 160 27.92 7.93 -5.49
CA ASN A 160 27.79 9.17 -6.25
C ASN A 160 26.71 9.07 -7.32
N ALA A 161 26.64 7.95 -8.08
CA ALA A 161 25.58 7.72 -9.06
C ALA A 161 24.20 7.70 -8.39
N MET A 162 24.05 7.01 -7.25
CA MET A 162 22.82 7.01 -6.46
C MET A 162 22.44 8.43 -6.01
N MET A 163 23.38 9.23 -5.48
CA MET A 163 23.13 10.61 -5.01
C MET A 163 22.66 11.55 -6.12
N ILE A 164 23.18 11.38 -7.34
CA ILE A 164 22.69 12.13 -8.50
C ILE A 164 21.21 11.83 -8.74
N TRP A 165 20.83 10.54 -8.72
CA TRP A 165 19.43 10.13 -8.91
C TRP A 165 18.52 10.57 -7.76
N VAL A 166 18.99 10.57 -6.51
CA VAL A 166 18.25 11.16 -5.38
C VAL A 166 17.92 12.61 -5.67
N GLY A 167 18.89 13.40 -6.12
CA GLY A 167 18.69 14.82 -6.48
C GLY A 167 17.68 14.98 -7.63
N VAL A 168 17.82 14.21 -8.70
CA VAL A 168 16.93 14.26 -9.87
C VAL A 168 15.49 13.94 -9.49
N ILE A 169 15.24 12.84 -8.73
CA ILE A 169 13.90 12.43 -8.31
C ILE A 169 13.30 13.45 -7.35
N PHE A 170 14.08 13.99 -6.43
CA PHE A 170 13.62 14.98 -5.46
C PHE A 170 13.18 16.29 -6.14
N ILE A 171 13.96 16.76 -7.12
CA ILE A 171 13.59 17.93 -7.95
C ILE A 171 12.34 17.63 -8.78
N TYR A 172 12.24 16.44 -9.37
CA TYR A 172 11.04 16.01 -10.08
C TYR A 172 9.79 16.08 -9.17
N TYR A 173 9.86 15.57 -7.95
CA TYR A 173 8.73 15.63 -7.00
C TYR A 173 8.30 17.06 -6.71
N PHE A 174 9.28 17.97 -6.52
CA PHE A 174 8.98 19.37 -6.29
C PHE A 174 8.21 19.99 -7.47
N VAL A 175 8.70 19.79 -8.69
CA VAL A 175 8.06 20.30 -9.92
C VAL A 175 6.68 19.64 -10.11
N ALA A 176 6.59 18.32 -10.00
CA ALA A 176 5.36 17.56 -10.22
C ALA A 176 4.24 17.95 -9.23
N THR A 177 4.58 18.18 -7.96
CA THR A 177 3.62 18.62 -6.93
C THR A 177 3.02 20.00 -7.24
N MET A 178 3.71 20.83 -8.03
CA MET A 178 3.23 22.15 -8.47
C MET A 178 2.34 22.11 -9.71
N LEU A 179 2.41 21.06 -10.54
CA LEU A 179 1.69 20.97 -11.81
C LEU A 179 0.26 20.39 -11.65
N PRO A 180 -0.67 20.67 -12.58
CA PRO A 180 -1.98 20.03 -12.62
C PRO A 180 -1.90 18.53 -12.87
N ILE A 181 -2.86 17.76 -12.30
CA ILE A 181 -2.88 16.28 -12.33
C ILE A 181 -2.93 15.71 -13.75
N ASP A 182 -3.72 16.30 -14.65
CA ASP A 182 -4.03 15.74 -15.97
C ASP A 182 -2.84 15.72 -16.93
N LYS A 183 -1.86 16.62 -16.74
CA LYS A 183 -0.75 16.76 -17.68
C LYS A 183 0.29 15.65 -17.61
N ILE A 184 0.59 15.14 -16.43
CA ILE A 184 1.61 14.09 -16.21
C ILE A 184 0.92 12.76 -15.89
N ILE A 185 0.07 12.75 -14.87
CA ILE A 185 -0.58 11.54 -14.34
C ILE A 185 -1.44 10.86 -15.41
N GLY A 186 -2.30 11.62 -16.08
CA GLY A 186 -3.24 11.06 -17.06
C GLY A 186 -2.60 10.47 -18.33
N LYS A 187 -1.33 10.81 -18.64
CA LYS A 187 -0.64 10.35 -19.85
C LYS A 187 0.43 9.30 -19.59
N LEU A 188 1.28 9.50 -18.58
CA LEU A 188 2.45 8.65 -18.34
C LEU A 188 2.13 7.47 -17.43
N TYR A 189 1.26 7.62 -16.42
CA TYR A 189 0.97 6.57 -15.46
C TYR A 189 0.42 5.28 -16.09
N PRO A 190 -0.50 5.31 -17.05
CA PRO A 190 -0.94 4.08 -17.70
C PRO A 190 0.20 3.28 -18.35
N ILE A 191 1.21 3.97 -18.93
CA ILE A 191 2.36 3.31 -19.56
C ILE A 191 3.20 2.58 -18.50
N PHE A 192 3.46 3.22 -17.37
CA PHE A 192 4.22 2.61 -16.28
C PHE A 192 3.46 1.47 -15.60
N ALA A 193 2.14 1.59 -15.46
CA ALA A 193 1.29 0.52 -14.96
C ALA A 193 1.34 -0.72 -15.87
N PHE A 194 1.28 -0.54 -17.19
CA PHE A 194 1.46 -1.63 -18.16
C PHE A 194 2.85 -2.25 -18.05
N ALA A 195 3.91 -1.45 -17.92
CA ALA A 195 5.27 -1.97 -17.78
C ALA A 195 5.43 -2.82 -16.50
N LEU A 196 4.84 -2.38 -15.38
CA LEU A 196 4.84 -3.11 -14.12
C LEU A 196 4.10 -4.46 -14.23
N ILE A 197 2.91 -4.46 -14.82
CA ILE A 197 2.14 -5.69 -15.06
C ILE A 197 2.89 -6.63 -16.01
N PHE A 198 3.45 -6.09 -17.10
CA PHE A 198 4.20 -6.88 -18.06
C PHE A 198 5.45 -7.52 -17.42
N MET A 199 6.16 -6.79 -16.57
CA MET A 199 7.29 -7.34 -15.83
C MET A 199 6.87 -8.47 -14.89
N ALA A 200 5.77 -8.30 -14.14
CA ALA A 200 5.25 -9.35 -13.28
C ALA A 200 4.86 -10.61 -14.09
N LEU A 201 4.23 -10.43 -15.25
CA LEU A 201 3.90 -11.54 -16.17
C LEU A 201 5.17 -12.23 -16.71
N ALA A 202 6.19 -11.48 -17.10
CA ALA A 202 7.45 -12.03 -17.59
C ALA A 202 8.16 -12.86 -16.50
N LEU A 203 8.21 -12.36 -15.26
CA LEU A 203 8.76 -13.10 -14.11
C LEU A 203 7.93 -14.34 -13.79
N MET A 204 6.61 -14.24 -13.87
CA MET A 204 5.72 -15.39 -13.67
C MET A 204 5.96 -16.49 -14.73
N ILE A 205 6.12 -16.11 -16.00
CA ILE A 205 6.48 -17.04 -17.07
C ILE A 205 7.85 -17.67 -16.77
N GLY A 206 8.83 -16.89 -16.33
CA GLY A 206 10.14 -17.39 -15.89
C GLY A 206 10.04 -18.42 -14.77
N LEU A 207 9.18 -18.17 -13.76
CA LEU A 207 8.89 -19.13 -12.68
C LEU A 207 8.29 -20.44 -13.22
N PHE A 208 7.35 -20.38 -14.16
CA PHE A 208 6.76 -21.59 -14.76
C PHE A 208 7.75 -22.37 -15.64
N ILE A 209 8.68 -21.70 -16.31
CA ILE A 209 9.72 -22.35 -17.10
C ILE A 209 10.76 -23.02 -16.19
N LYS A 210 11.23 -22.31 -15.17
CA LYS A 210 12.24 -22.83 -14.22
C LYS A 210 11.68 -23.87 -13.26
N TRP A 211 10.42 -23.75 -12.89
CA TRP A 211 9.71 -24.59 -11.91
C TRP A 211 10.51 -24.87 -10.64
N PRO A 212 10.94 -23.83 -9.91
CA PRO A 212 11.84 -23.99 -8.77
C PRO A 212 11.20 -24.74 -7.60
N SER A 213 12.04 -25.36 -6.77
CA SER A 213 11.62 -26.06 -5.55
C SER A 213 11.42 -25.10 -4.37
N ILE A 214 10.49 -24.16 -4.52
CA ILE A 214 10.20 -23.18 -3.46
C ILE A 214 9.38 -23.81 -2.31
N PRO A 215 9.51 -23.27 -1.08
CA PRO A 215 8.72 -23.74 0.05
C PRO A 215 7.21 -23.65 -0.20
N GLU A 216 6.50 -24.73 0.08
CA GLU A 216 5.05 -24.85 -0.12
C GLU A 216 4.28 -24.72 1.20
N LEU A 217 2.98 -24.41 1.14
CA LEU A 217 2.14 -24.25 2.33
C LEU A 217 2.07 -25.51 3.21
N TRP A 218 2.13 -26.69 2.60
CA TRP A 218 2.12 -27.98 3.30
C TRP A 218 3.47 -28.38 3.90
N ASP A 219 4.58 -27.68 3.56
CA ASP A 219 5.87 -27.86 4.21
C ASP A 219 5.90 -27.23 5.63
N GLY A 220 4.78 -26.65 6.05
CA GLY A 220 4.58 -26.00 7.34
C GLY A 220 4.77 -24.48 7.28
N LEU A 221 4.13 -23.82 8.23
CA LEU A 221 4.10 -22.35 8.34
C LEU A 221 5.16 -21.80 9.33
N ALA A 222 6.18 -22.60 9.64
CA ALA A 222 7.26 -22.18 10.53
C ALA A 222 8.04 -20.99 9.95
N ASN A 223 8.49 -20.10 10.82
CA ASN A 223 9.29 -18.96 10.44
C ASN A 223 10.67 -19.40 9.89
N ARG A 224 10.90 -19.16 8.61
CA ARG A 224 12.17 -19.48 7.92
C ARG A 224 13.17 -18.32 7.94
N GLY A 225 12.79 -17.15 8.48
CA GLY A 225 13.64 -15.97 8.56
C GLY A 225 15.03 -16.21 9.15
N PRO A 226 15.18 -16.96 10.25
CA PRO A 226 16.48 -17.25 10.83
C PRO A 226 17.48 -17.92 9.88
N SER A 227 17.03 -18.75 8.94
CA SER A 227 17.90 -19.43 7.95
C SER A 227 18.42 -18.49 6.87
N VAL A 228 17.80 -17.32 6.68
CA VAL A 228 18.16 -16.30 5.69
C VAL A 228 18.52 -14.94 6.34
N GLY A 229 19.01 -14.99 7.58
CA GLY A 229 19.57 -13.83 8.26
C GLY A 229 18.57 -12.92 8.98
N VAL A 230 17.26 -13.23 8.98
CA VAL A 230 16.24 -12.47 9.70
C VAL A 230 16.02 -13.05 11.08
N LYS A 231 16.75 -12.51 12.07
CA LYS A 231 16.69 -12.96 13.47
C LYS A 231 15.80 -12.04 14.32
N GLY A 232 15.11 -12.64 15.31
CA GLY A 232 14.33 -11.89 16.30
C GLY A 232 13.04 -11.26 15.76
N GLN A 233 12.57 -11.65 14.59
CA GLN A 233 11.31 -11.20 14.01
C GLN A 233 10.32 -12.38 13.97
N PRO A 234 9.35 -12.46 14.87
CA PRO A 234 8.30 -13.48 14.82
C PRO A 234 7.35 -13.23 13.63
N ILE A 235 6.69 -14.29 13.14
CA ILE A 235 5.68 -14.15 12.07
C ILE A 235 4.63 -13.13 12.50
N PHE A 236 4.02 -13.31 13.66
CA PHE A 236 3.12 -12.31 14.25
C PHE A 236 3.90 -11.44 15.26
N PRO A 237 3.90 -10.12 15.08
CA PRO A 237 3.21 -9.30 14.06
C PRO A 237 4.06 -8.95 12.82
N CYS A 238 5.34 -9.37 12.76
CA CYS A 238 6.31 -8.79 11.83
C CYS A 238 6.00 -9.05 10.36
N LEU A 239 5.54 -10.24 9.98
CA LEU A 239 5.14 -10.55 8.61
C LEU A 239 4.04 -9.60 8.12
N PHE A 240 3.03 -9.34 8.97
CA PHE A 240 1.86 -8.51 8.65
C PHE A 240 2.18 -7.03 8.46
N ILE A 241 3.27 -6.56 9.07
CA ILE A 241 3.81 -5.22 8.85
C ILE A 241 4.75 -5.20 7.63
N THR A 242 5.55 -6.25 7.45
CA THR A 242 6.51 -6.34 6.34
C THR A 242 5.81 -6.39 5.00
N ILE A 243 4.77 -7.22 4.85
CA ILE A 243 3.88 -7.22 3.68
C ILE A 243 2.67 -6.35 4.00
N ALA A 244 2.85 -5.05 3.94
CA ALA A 244 1.78 -4.08 4.05
C ALA A 244 1.05 -3.93 2.70
N CYS A 245 1.62 -3.20 1.78
CA CYS A 245 1.12 -3.11 0.41
C CYS A 245 1.10 -4.52 -0.21
N GLY A 246 0.17 -4.90 -1.01
CA GLY A 246 0.00 -6.27 -1.52
C GLY A 246 -0.87 -7.17 -0.64
N ALA A 247 -1.12 -6.79 0.63
CA ALA A 247 -2.11 -7.43 1.50
C ALA A 247 -3.16 -6.42 1.99
N ILE A 248 -2.76 -5.37 2.70
CA ILE A 248 -3.60 -4.23 3.09
C ILE A 248 -2.71 -3.03 3.38
N SER A 249 -3.11 -1.82 2.96
CA SER A 249 -2.32 -0.61 3.11
C SER A 249 -3.17 0.63 3.37
N GLY A 250 -2.92 1.32 4.47
CA GLY A 250 -3.58 2.58 4.78
C GLY A 250 -3.20 3.73 3.84
N PHE A 251 -2.02 3.65 3.21
CA PHE A 251 -1.62 4.58 2.16
C PHE A 251 -2.65 4.63 1.02
N HIS A 252 -3.25 3.50 0.64
CA HIS A 252 -4.23 3.41 -0.43
C HIS A 252 -5.43 4.32 -0.21
N ALA A 253 -5.94 4.40 1.02
CA ALA A 253 -7.06 5.29 1.35
C ALA A 253 -6.72 6.78 1.23
N THR A 254 -5.44 7.14 1.17
CA THR A 254 -5.02 8.52 0.89
C THR A 254 -4.98 8.82 -0.62
N GLN A 255 -4.85 7.78 -1.45
CA GLN A 255 -4.81 7.88 -2.91
C GLN A 255 -6.19 7.73 -3.55
N SER A 256 -7.05 6.89 -2.97
CA SER A 256 -8.41 6.63 -3.48
C SER A 256 -9.26 7.88 -3.70
N PRO A 257 -9.19 8.95 -2.87
CA PRO A 257 -9.92 10.18 -3.14
C PRO A 257 -9.54 10.88 -4.45
N LEU A 258 -8.28 10.77 -4.89
CA LEU A 258 -7.86 11.30 -6.19
C LEU A 258 -8.61 10.62 -7.34
N MET A 259 -8.79 9.30 -7.24
CA MET A 259 -9.51 8.52 -8.25
C MET A 259 -11.03 8.61 -8.10
N ALA A 260 -11.54 8.82 -6.89
CA ALA A 260 -12.96 9.12 -6.66
C ALA A 260 -13.40 10.39 -7.41
N ARG A 261 -12.49 11.38 -7.52
CA ARG A 261 -12.69 12.62 -8.29
C ARG A 261 -12.59 12.43 -9.81
N CYS A 262 -12.26 11.21 -10.28
CA CYS A 262 -12.14 10.87 -11.70
C CYS A 262 -13.14 9.80 -12.16
N LEU A 263 -13.85 9.15 -11.22
CA LEU A 263 -14.77 8.05 -11.48
C LEU A 263 -16.12 8.57 -12.00
N LYS A 264 -16.56 8.10 -13.18
CA LYS A 264 -17.79 8.56 -13.84
C LYS A 264 -19.09 7.95 -13.31
N ASP A 265 -19.03 6.77 -12.71
CA ASP A 265 -20.21 5.99 -12.29
C ASP A 265 -19.83 5.14 -11.07
N GLU A 266 -20.66 5.13 -10.01
CA GLU A 266 -20.42 4.34 -8.80
C GLU A 266 -20.22 2.84 -9.09
N ARG A 267 -20.88 2.27 -10.09
CA ARG A 267 -20.77 0.85 -10.46
C ARG A 267 -19.39 0.46 -10.98
N LEU A 268 -18.58 1.45 -11.36
CA LEU A 268 -17.20 1.25 -11.80
C LEU A 268 -16.22 1.22 -10.61
N GLY A 269 -16.68 1.45 -9.40
CA GLY A 269 -15.84 1.43 -8.19
C GLY A 269 -15.20 0.07 -7.92
N ARG A 270 -15.95 -1.06 -8.12
CA ARG A 270 -15.38 -2.39 -7.89
C ARG A 270 -14.19 -2.70 -8.81
N PRO A 271 -14.26 -2.59 -10.13
CA PRO A 271 -13.09 -2.80 -10.97
C PRO A 271 -11.95 -1.82 -10.65
N VAL A 272 -12.24 -0.57 -10.30
CA VAL A 272 -11.21 0.45 -10.03
C VAL A 272 -10.54 0.22 -8.67
N PHE A 273 -11.27 0.17 -7.57
CA PHE A 273 -10.67 0.12 -6.23
C PHE A 273 -10.38 -1.32 -5.77
N TYR A 274 -11.39 -2.19 -5.79
CA TYR A 274 -11.22 -3.59 -5.41
C TYR A 274 -10.29 -4.32 -6.39
N GLY A 275 -10.51 -4.10 -7.70
CA GLY A 275 -9.72 -4.74 -8.76
C GLY A 275 -8.25 -4.33 -8.77
N SER A 276 -7.94 -3.06 -8.51
CA SER A 276 -6.55 -2.60 -8.40
C SER A 276 -5.82 -3.26 -7.24
N MET A 277 -6.47 -3.42 -6.07
CA MET A 277 -5.88 -4.11 -4.92
C MET A 277 -5.63 -5.59 -5.20
N ILE A 278 -6.55 -6.28 -5.87
CA ILE A 278 -6.32 -7.67 -6.30
C ILE A 278 -5.16 -7.76 -7.29
N THR A 279 -5.06 -6.84 -8.24
CA THR A 279 -3.94 -6.79 -9.19
C THR A 279 -2.61 -6.57 -8.47
N GLU A 280 -2.60 -5.72 -7.47
CA GLU A 280 -1.43 -5.50 -6.61
C GLU A 280 -1.05 -6.78 -5.85
N GLY A 281 -2.02 -7.50 -5.30
CA GLY A 281 -1.82 -8.79 -4.66
C GLY A 281 -1.24 -9.84 -5.60
N LEU A 282 -1.67 -9.87 -6.87
CA LEU A 282 -1.09 -10.75 -7.89
C LEU A 282 0.39 -10.42 -8.14
N VAL A 283 0.75 -9.14 -8.25
CA VAL A 283 2.15 -8.69 -8.39
C VAL A 283 2.96 -9.11 -7.15
N ALA A 284 2.41 -8.92 -5.96
CA ALA A 284 3.06 -9.31 -4.70
C ALA A 284 3.31 -10.82 -4.63
N LEU A 285 2.35 -11.67 -5.07
CA LEU A 285 2.54 -13.12 -5.12
C LEU A 285 3.66 -13.54 -6.07
N VAL A 286 3.77 -12.91 -7.23
CA VAL A 286 4.87 -13.19 -8.18
C VAL A 286 6.20 -12.86 -7.54
N TRP A 287 6.34 -11.68 -6.92
CA TRP A 287 7.58 -11.29 -6.24
C TRP A 287 7.89 -12.14 -5.01
N ALA A 288 6.88 -12.58 -4.26
CA ALA A 288 7.06 -13.51 -3.15
C ALA A 288 7.60 -14.86 -3.64
N ALA A 289 7.11 -15.37 -4.78
CA ALA A 289 7.58 -16.62 -5.37
C ALA A 289 9.00 -16.51 -5.94
N VAL A 290 9.30 -15.44 -6.69
CA VAL A 290 10.64 -15.13 -7.18
C VAL A 290 11.63 -15.03 -6.05
N SER A 291 11.24 -14.37 -4.95
CA SER A 291 12.08 -14.21 -3.78
C SER A 291 12.22 -15.49 -2.96
N SER A 292 11.17 -16.33 -2.92
CA SER A 292 11.29 -17.67 -2.32
C SER A 292 12.33 -18.52 -3.06
N TYR A 293 12.36 -18.46 -4.40
CA TYR A 293 13.42 -19.07 -5.19
C TYR A 293 14.79 -18.45 -4.84
N PHE A 294 14.87 -17.11 -4.82
CA PHE A 294 16.12 -16.40 -4.51
C PHE A 294 16.72 -16.83 -3.17
N PHE A 295 15.89 -16.92 -2.11
CA PHE A 295 16.37 -17.17 -0.74
C PHE A 295 16.48 -18.67 -0.39
N PHE A 296 15.70 -19.56 -1.01
CA PHE A 296 15.58 -20.94 -0.54
C PHE A 296 15.94 -22.02 -1.56
N ASP A 297 16.12 -21.66 -2.84
CA ASP A 297 16.40 -22.64 -3.92
C ASP A 297 17.60 -22.23 -4.80
N GLY A 298 18.62 -21.59 -4.20
CA GLY A 298 19.87 -21.27 -4.87
C GLY A 298 19.85 -20.05 -5.80
N GLY A 299 18.73 -19.35 -5.89
CA GLY A 299 18.58 -18.19 -6.77
C GLY A 299 19.53 -17.04 -6.48
N ALA A 300 19.92 -16.82 -5.21
CA ALA A 300 20.91 -15.80 -4.86
C ALA A 300 22.26 -16.07 -5.53
N ALA A 301 22.77 -17.31 -5.44
CA ALA A 301 24.03 -17.70 -6.07
C ALA A 301 23.95 -17.65 -7.61
N GLU A 302 22.81 -18.11 -8.21
CA GLU A 302 22.58 -18.04 -9.64
C GLU A 302 22.61 -16.60 -10.17
N CYS A 303 22.05 -15.66 -9.38
CA CYS A 303 22.04 -14.24 -9.73
C CYS A 303 23.34 -13.49 -9.35
N GLY A 304 24.37 -14.20 -8.85
CA GLY A 304 25.62 -13.57 -8.40
C GLY A 304 25.46 -12.65 -7.19
N SER A 305 24.56 -13.00 -6.25
CA SER A 305 24.22 -12.24 -5.07
C SER A 305 24.26 -13.13 -3.81
N ASP A 306 23.91 -12.59 -2.67
CA ASP A 306 23.86 -13.31 -1.39
C ASP A 306 22.50 -13.15 -0.68
N LEU A 307 22.27 -13.95 0.37
CA LEU A 307 21.01 -13.96 1.13
C LEU A 307 20.78 -12.68 1.96
N SER A 308 21.80 -11.83 2.13
CA SER A 308 21.68 -10.55 2.85
C SER A 308 21.19 -9.42 1.94
N ALA A 309 21.11 -9.66 0.62
CA ALA A 309 20.73 -8.65 -0.37
C ALA A 309 19.45 -7.89 0.02
N ALA A 310 19.51 -6.57 -0.10
CA ALA A 310 18.37 -5.69 0.09
C ALA A 310 17.35 -5.88 -1.04
N ALA A 311 16.09 -5.58 -0.77
CA ALA A 311 15.02 -5.75 -1.76
C ALA A 311 15.28 -5.07 -3.12
N PRO A 312 15.80 -3.83 -3.21
CA PRO A 312 16.16 -3.23 -4.49
C PRO A 312 17.21 -4.05 -5.27
N THR A 313 18.21 -4.60 -4.59
CA THR A 313 19.25 -5.44 -5.19
C THR A 313 18.67 -6.75 -5.72
N VAL A 314 17.75 -7.38 -4.97
CA VAL A 314 17.05 -8.60 -5.46
C VAL A 314 16.30 -8.30 -6.76
N VAL A 315 15.61 -7.15 -6.83
CA VAL A 315 14.93 -6.74 -8.07
C VAL A 315 15.90 -6.63 -9.23
N THR A 316 17.00 -5.90 -9.07
CA THR A 316 17.95 -5.66 -10.18
C THR A 316 18.65 -6.93 -10.61
N THR A 317 19.09 -7.75 -9.68
CA THR A 317 19.85 -8.98 -10.00
C THR A 317 18.97 -10.02 -10.65
N VAL A 318 17.76 -10.28 -10.13
CA VAL A 318 16.82 -11.23 -10.72
C VAL A 318 16.33 -10.76 -12.09
N SER A 319 15.94 -9.48 -12.23
CA SER A 319 15.47 -8.95 -13.50
C SER A 319 16.54 -9.05 -14.60
N LYS A 320 17.80 -8.73 -14.28
CA LYS A 320 18.93 -8.86 -15.21
C LYS A 320 19.23 -10.33 -15.52
N SER A 321 19.25 -11.21 -14.53
CA SER A 321 19.58 -12.63 -14.70
C SER A 321 18.55 -13.36 -15.56
N TRP A 322 17.25 -13.12 -15.30
CA TRP A 322 16.18 -13.87 -15.98
C TRP A 322 15.73 -13.29 -17.32
N LEU A 323 15.74 -11.97 -17.44
CA LEU A 323 15.18 -11.27 -18.60
C LEU A 323 16.24 -10.47 -19.38
N GLY A 324 17.50 -10.53 -18.98
CA GLY A 324 18.61 -9.85 -19.66
C GLY A 324 18.40 -8.34 -19.77
N VAL A 325 18.70 -7.76 -20.93
CA VAL A 325 18.54 -6.32 -21.21
C VAL A 325 17.07 -5.88 -21.07
N LEU A 326 16.12 -6.71 -21.53
CA LEU A 326 14.69 -6.42 -21.38
C LEU A 326 14.30 -6.32 -19.90
N GLY A 327 14.85 -7.18 -19.05
CA GLY A 327 14.63 -7.13 -17.60
C GLY A 327 15.10 -5.82 -16.97
N GLY A 328 16.25 -5.31 -17.37
CA GLY A 328 16.72 -4.00 -16.94
C GLY A 328 15.77 -2.86 -17.33
N ILE A 329 15.30 -2.86 -18.59
CA ILE A 329 14.35 -1.86 -19.08
C ILE A 329 13.02 -1.94 -18.31
N LEU A 330 12.48 -3.14 -18.10
CA LEU A 330 11.24 -3.34 -17.38
C LEU A 330 11.38 -2.98 -15.89
N ALA A 331 12.53 -3.24 -15.28
CA ALA A 331 12.81 -2.81 -13.90
C ALA A 331 12.79 -1.29 -13.80
N ILE A 332 13.36 -0.56 -14.77
CA ILE A 332 13.29 0.90 -14.79
C ILE A 332 11.85 1.38 -15.00
N LEU A 333 11.17 0.91 -16.03
CA LEU A 333 9.84 1.40 -16.39
C LEU A 333 8.73 0.96 -15.42
N GLY A 334 8.87 -0.21 -14.80
CA GLY A 334 7.88 -0.74 -13.85
C GLY A 334 8.24 -0.42 -12.39
N VAL A 335 9.38 -0.97 -11.91
CA VAL A 335 9.73 -0.92 -10.48
C VAL A 335 10.28 0.44 -10.05
N VAL A 336 10.96 1.17 -10.93
CA VAL A 336 11.46 2.52 -10.62
C VAL A 336 10.37 3.57 -10.82
N ALA A 337 9.60 3.47 -11.90
CA ALA A 337 8.56 4.45 -12.19
C ALA A 337 7.39 4.40 -11.19
N ALA A 338 7.01 3.22 -10.70
CA ALA A 338 5.91 3.07 -9.74
C ALA A 338 6.14 3.89 -8.44
N PRO A 339 7.24 3.74 -7.69
CA PRO A 339 7.46 4.58 -6.50
C PRO A 339 7.63 6.06 -6.82
N ILE A 340 8.25 6.41 -7.97
CA ILE A 340 8.39 7.82 -8.36
C ILE A 340 7.02 8.46 -8.54
N THR A 341 6.09 7.78 -9.19
CA THR A 341 4.72 8.28 -9.39
C THR A 341 3.92 8.29 -8.08
N SER A 342 4.05 7.25 -7.26
CA SER A 342 3.37 7.17 -5.95
C SER A 342 3.89 8.23 -4.97
N GLY A 343 5.19 8.54 -4.98
CA GLY A 343 5.78 9.59 -4.14
C GLY A 343 5.32 11.00 -4.54
N ASP A 344 5.21 11.28 -5.85
CA ASP A 344 4.62 12.53 -6.35
C ASP A 344 3.17 12.68 -5.85
N THR A 345 2.35 11.65 -6.00
CA THR A 345 0.95 11.69 -5.54
C THR A 345 0.83 11.75 -4.02
N ALA A 346 1.76 11.15 -3.26
CA ALA A 346 1.81 11.25 -1.81
C ALA A 346 2.04 12.70 -1.34
N LEU A 347 3.03 13.39 -1.88
CA LEU A 347 3.31 14.79 -1.54
C LEU A 347 2.18 15.72 -2.00
N ARG A 348 1.59 15.44 -3.16
CA ARG A 348 0.40 16.16 -3.64
C ARG A 348 -0.80 15.97 -2.71
N SER A 349 -1.08 14.74 -2.28
CA SER A 349 -2.15 14.43 -1.32
C SER A 349 -1.91 15.14 0.01
N SER A 350 -0.68 15.14 0.54
CA SER A 350 -0.32 15.87 1.75
C SER A 350 -0.60 17.36 1.62
N ARG A 351 -0.20 17.95 0.50
CA ARG A 351 -0.46 19.37 0.21
C ARG A 351 -1.96 19.67 0.23
N LEU A 352 -2.78 18.84 -0.44
CA LEU A 352 -4.22 19.04 -0.49
C LEU A 352 -4.86 18.83 0.90
N ILE A 353 -4.48 17.81 1.64
CA ILE A 353 -4.98 17.54 3.00
C ILE A 353 -4.68 18.71 3.95
N ILE A 354 -3.47 19.25 3.91
CA ILE A 354 -3.09 20.41 4.71
C ILE A 354 -3.89 21.66 4.27
N ALA A 355 -3.99 21.88 2.96
CA ALA A 355 -4.72 23.03 2.41
C ALA A 355 -6.20 23.01 2.81
N ASP A 356 -6.85 21.86 2.76
CA ASP A 356 -8.25 21.68 3.16
C ASP A 356 -8.42 21.94 4.67
N PHE A 357 -7.47 21.46 5.48
CA PHE A 357 -7.52 21.66 6.93
C PHE A 357 -7.37 23.13 7.33
N ILE A 358 -6.42 23.86 6.73
CA ILE A 358 -6.21 25.30 7.01
C ILE A 358 -7.10 26.20 6.16
N LYS A 359 -7.98 25.63 5.32
CA LYS A 359 -8.87 26.32 4.37
C LYS A 359 -8.14 27.30 3.44
N LEU A 360 -6.97 26.89 2.94
CA LEU A 360 -6.11 27.69 2.06
C LEU A 360 -6.34 27.32 0.60
N GLY A 361 -6.91 28.27 -0.18
CA GLY A 361 -7.14 28.07 -1.61
C GLY A 361 -5.85 27.78 -2.39
N GLN A 362 -5.89 26.76 -3.27
CA GLN A 362 -4.70 26.23 -3.96
C GLN A 362 -4.46 26.82 -5.37
N LYS A 363 -5.31 27.72 -5.85
CA LYS A 363 -5.11 28.40 -7.14
C LYS A 363 -3.81 29.22 -7.20
N PRO A 364 -3.45 30.08 -6.19
CA PRO A 364 -2.20 30.82 -6.22
C PRO A 364 -0.99 29.93 -5.96
N ILE A 365 0.06 30.06 -6.78
CA ILE A 365 1.35 29.34 -6.60
C ILE A 365 1.95 29.60 -5.21
N ARG A 366 1.86 30.83 -4.70
CA ARG A 366 2.36 31.22 -3.37
C ARG A 366 1.79 30.31 -2.26
N ASN A 367 0.48 30.04 -2.30
CA ASN A 367 -0.19 29.18 -1.32
C ASN A 367 0.28 27.73 -1.41
N ARG A 368 0.54 27.23 -2.62
CA ARG A 368 1.13 25.89 -2.82
C ARG A 368 2.53 25.83 -2.23
N LEU A 369 3.38 26.82 -2.50
CA LEU A 369 4.75 26.89 -1.98
C LEU A 369 4.80 26.94 -0.46
N MET A 370 3.89 27.68 0.19
CA MET A 370 3.82 27.74 1.66
C MET A 370 3.66 26.37 2.32
N ILE A 371 2.92 25.45 1.69
CA ILE A 371 2.73 24.10 2.20
C ILE A 371 3.85 23.17 1.74
N CYS A 372 4.27 23.28 0.46
CA CYS A 372 5.24 22.36 -0.11
C CYS A 372 6.63 22.53 0.49
N ILE A 373 7.10 23.76 0.74
CA ILE A 373 8.46 23.97 1.27
C ILE A 373 8.69 23.24 2.59
N PRO A 374 7.83 23.36 3.63
CA PRO A 374 8.01 22.59 4.87
C PRO A 374 7.96 21.07 4.67
N LEU A 375 7.07 20.58 3.78
CA LEU A 375 6.99 19.15 3.45
C LEU A 375 8.28 18.63 2.81
N PHE A 376 8.83 19.39 1.85
CA PHE A 376 10.07 19.02 1.18
C PHE A 376 11.28 19.11 2.10
N ILE A 377 11.32 20.07 3.02
CA ILE A 377 12.37 20.14 4.06
C ILE A 377 12.29 18.90 4.94
N ALA A 378 11.11 18.51 5.44
CA ALA A 378 10.94 17.33 6.27
C ALA A 378 11.34 16.04 5.51
N THR A 379 10.94 15.90 4.24
CA THR A 379 11.34 14.77 3.38
C THR A 379 12.86 14.74 3.17
N GLY A 380 13.49 15.91 2.95
CA GLY A 380 14.93 16.02 2.80
C GLY A 380 15.72 15.63 4.06
N LEU A 381 15.23 15.99 5.24
CA LEU A 381 15.83 15.57 6.52
C LEU A 381 15.75 14.05 6.71
N LEU A 382 14.61 13.42 6.37
CA LEU A 382 14.48 11.96 6.43
C LEU A 382 15.38 11.27 5.39
N LEU A 383 15.51 11.83 4.19
CA LEU A 383 16.44 11.33 3.17
C LEU A 383 17.89 11.41 3.66
N TRP A 384 18.27 12.53 4.25
CA TRP A 384 19.60 12.69 4.82
C TRP A 384 19.89 11.65 5.90
N PHE A 385 18.96 11.43 6.83
CA PHE A 385 19.07 10.37 7.84
C PHE A 385 19.21 8.99 7.20
N ASN A 386 18.39 8.70 6.18
CA ASN A 386 18.40 7.42 5.46
C ASN A 386 19.76 7.11 4.80
N ILE A 387 20.44 8.16 4.31
CA ILE A 387 21.76 8.04 3.66
C ILE A 387 22.90 8.02 4.67
N ALA A 388 22.78 8.79 5.75
CA ALA A 388 23.85 8.95 6.74
C ALA A 388 24.02 7.72 7.67
N ASP A 389 22.92 6.98 7.92
CA ASP A 389 22.92 5.78 8.77
C ASP A 389 22.92 4.52 7.89
N SER A 390 23.88 3.64 8.09
CA SER A 390 23.98 2.36 7.37
C SER A 390 22.73 1.47 7.49
N ASN A 391 21.95 1.63 8.57
CA ASN A 391 20.69 0.92 8.80
C ASN A 391 19.46 1.83 8.59
N GLY A 392 19.67 3.06 8.11
CA GLY A 392 18.63 4.08 7.99
C GLY A 392 17.45 3.63 7.14
N PHE A 393 17.71 3.01 5.99
CA PHE A 393 16.65 2.49 5.12
C PHE A 393 15.75 1.47 5.82
N ASN A 394 16.32 0.48 6.50
CA ASN A 394 15.55 -0.54 7.21
C ASN A 394 14.73 0.06 8.34
N THR A 395 15.28 1.04 9.05
CA THR A 395 14.59 1.76 10.12
C THR A 395 13.40 2.54 9.59
N ILE A 396 13.60 3.34 8.54
CA ILE A 396 12.51 4.11 7.91
C ILE A 396 11.46 3.19 7.30
N TRP A 397 11.87 2.09 6.64
CA TRP A 397 10.96 1.10 6.08
C TRP A 397 10.04 0.48 7.14
N ARG A 398 10.55 0.20 8.33
CA ARG A 398 9.77 -0.38 9.44
C ARG A 398 8.77 0.64 10.01
N TYR A 399 9.18 1.90 10.19
CA TYR A 399 8.26 2.97 10.57
C TYR A 399 7.20 3.21 9.49
N PHE A 400 7.59 3.22 8.23
CA PHE A 400 6.67 3.32 7.10
C PHE A 400 5.64 2.19 7.12
N GLY A 401 6.07 0.94 7.25
CA GLY A 401 5.18 -0.22 7.31
C GLY A 401 4.21 -0.14 8.49
N TRP A 402 4.70 0.20 9.69
CA TRP A 402 3.86 0.36 10.88
C TRP A 402 2.87 1.52 10.74
N ALA A 403 3.33 2.67 10.30
CA ALA A 403 2.49 3.85 10.10
C ALA A 403 1.39 3.59 9.06
N ASN A 404 1.77 2.90 7.99
CA ASN A 404 0.85 2.49 6.93
C ASN A 404 -0.26 1.56 7.46
N GLN A 405 0.09 0.52 8.21
CA GLN A 405 -0.89 -0.40 8.78
C GLN A 405 -1.75 0.25 9.87
N THR A 406 -1.19 1.16 10.66
CA THR A 406 -1.96 1.93 11.65
C THR A 406 -3.00 2.82 10.98
N LEU A 407 -2.67 3.43 9.85
CA LEU A 407 -3.65 4.22 9.08
C LEU A 407 -4.77 3.34 8.52
N ALA A 408 -4.45 2.10 8.08
CA ALA A 408 -5.45 1.13 7.65
C ALA A 408 -6.42 0.76 8.80
N VAL A 409 -5.94 0.68 10.05
CA VAL A 409 -6.80 0.47 11.22
C VAL A 409 -7.85 1.56 11.33
N PHE A 410 -7.46 2.84 11.32
CA PHE A 410 -8.42 3.95 11.41
C PHE A 410 -9.43 3.93 10.25
N THR A 411 -8.98 3.64 9.04
CA THR A 411 -9.83 3.53 7.86
C THR A 411 -10.85 2.41 8.01
N LEU A 412 -10.43 1.21 8.41
CA LEU A 412 -11.32 0.06 8.61
C LEU A 412 -12.35 0.32 9.72
N TRP A 413 -11.96 0.97 10.82
CA TRP A 413 -12.91 1.36 11.87
C TRP A 413 -13.92 2.40 11.37
N ALA A 414 -13.52 3.39 10.57
CA ALA A 414 -14.44 4.35 9.97
C ALA A 414 -15.44 3.66 9.04
N ILE A 415 -14.97 2.74 8.20
CA ILE A 415 -15.83 1.90 7.34
C ILE A 415 -16.78 1.04 8.17
N THR A 416 -16.32 0.48 9.29
CA THR A 416 -17.13 -0.34 10.19
C THR A 416 -18.28 0.47 10.80
N VAL A 417 -18.00 1.68 11.26
CA VAL A 417 -19.04 2.59 11.79
C VAL A 417 -20.01 3.02 10.68
N TYR A 418 -19.52 3.28 9.46
CA TYR A 418 -20.39 3.54 8.32
C TYR A 418 -21.35 2.37 8.08
N LEU A 419 -20.83 1.13 7.99
CA LEU A 419 -21.65 -0.06 7.74
C LEU A 419 -22.65 -0.32 8.89
N LEU A 420 -22.28 -0.03 10.14
CA LEU A 420 -23.19 -0.10 11.26
C LEU A 420 -24.38 0.88 11.13
N ARG A 421 -24.10 2.12 10.68
CA ARG A 421 -25.12 3.17 10.56
C ARG A 421 -26.00 3.02 9.34
N ASP A 422 -25.42 2.62 8.19
CA ASP A 422 -26.08 2.63 6.88
C ASP A 422 -26.70 1.27 6.51
N LYS A 423 -26.22 0.17 7.10
CA LYS A 423 -26.64 -1.18 6.77
C LYS A 423 -27.21 -1.93 7.95
N LYS A 424 -28.22 -2.76 7.67
CA LYS A 424 -28.82 -3.63 8.70
C LYS A 424 -28.09 -4.98 8.81
N GLY A 425 -28.10 -5.58 10.00
CA GLY A 425 -27.57 -6.91 10.22
C GLY A 425 -26.07 -6.97 10.52
N MET A 426 -25.40 -8.00 10.03
CA MET A 426 -24.00 -8.30 10.37
C MET A 426 -22.99 -7.82 9.32
N GLN A 427 -23.39 -6.97 8.37
CA GLN A 427 -22.54 -6.54 7.26
C GLN A 427 -21.31 -5.71 7.72
N TYR A 428 -21.39 -5.07 8.89
CA TYR A 428 -20.28 -4.37 9.51
C TYR A 428 -19.07 -5.27 9.82
N LEU A 429 -19.29 -6.59 9.96
CA LEU A 429 -18.19 -7.56 10.19
C LEU A 429 -17.24 -7.66 9.01
N ILE A 430 -17.66 -7.29 7.81
CA ILE A 430 -16.81 -7.30 6.59
C ILE A 430 -15.54 -6.46 6.81
N SER A 431 -15.67 -5.33 7.48
CA SER A 431 -14.55 -4.46 7.84
C SER A 431 -14.16 -4.55 9.31
N GLY A 432 -15.12 -4.90 10.20
CA GLY A 432 -14.90 -4.96 11.64
C GLY A 432 -13.92 -6.05 12.08
N ILE A 433 -13.99 -7.25 11.47
CA ILE A 433 -13.03 -8.33 11.76
C ILE A 433 -11.62 -7.94 11.29
N PRO A 434 -11.41 -7.48 10.04
CA PRO A 434 -10.12 -6.92 9.63
C PRO A 434 -9.65 -5.76 10.49
N ALA A 435 -10.52 -4.85 10.93
CA ALA A 435 -10.18 -3.75 11.82
C ALA A 435 -9.62 -4.24 13.16
N ALA A 436 -10.29 -5.20 13.79
CA ALA A 436 -9.84 -5.79 15.05
C ALA A 436 -8.48 -6.50 14.89
N PHE A 437 -8.33 -7.28 13.81
CA PHE A 437 -7.08 -7.98 13.51
C PHE A 437 -5.92 -7.00 13.28
N MET A 438 -6.11 -5.99 12.43
CA MET A 438 -5.06 -5.01 12.13
C MET A 438 -4.74 -4.12 13.34
N THR A 439 -5.71 -3.89 14.23
CA THR A 439 -5.46 -3.25 15.54
C THR A 439 -4.48 -4.09 16.37
N ALA A 440 -4.74 -5.40 16.46
CA ALA A 440 -3.84 -6.31 17.17
C ALA A 440 -2.43 -6.34 16.55
N VAL A 441 -2.33 -6.39 15.24
CA VAL A 441 -1.04 -6.36 14.50
C VAL A 441 -0.27 -5.08 14.81
N SER A 442 -0.90 -3.90 14.64
CA SER A 442 -0.22 -2.60 14.76
C SER A 442 0.22 -2.31 16.20
N ILE A 443 -0.60 -2.62 17.19
CA ILE A 443 -0.26 -2.43 18.62
C ILE A 443 0.83 -3.41 19.04
N THR A 444 0.70 -4.69 18.67
CA THR A 444 1.72 -5.68 19.03
C THR A 444 3.07 -5.34 18.40
N PHE A 445 3.08 -4.91 17.14
CA PHE A 445 4.32 -4.56 16.47
C PHE A 445 5.06 -3.43 17.18
N ILE A 446 4.42 -2.30 17.46
CA ILE A 446 5.09 -1.16 18.10
C ILE A 446 5.58 -1.49 19.52
N LEU A 447 4.91 -2.42 20.21
CA LEU A 447 5.35 -2.87 21.54
C LEU A 447 6.55 -3.79 21.45
N VAL A 448 6.58 -4.74 20.51
CA VAL A 448 7.57 -5.83 20.46
C VAL A 448 8.78 -5.46 19.61
N ASP A 449 8.61 -4.68 18.57
CA ASP A 449 9.67 -4.37 17.64
C ASP A 449 10.70 -3.39 18.23
N LYS A 450 11.97 -3.53 17.80
CA LYS A 450 13.09 -2.68 18.24
C LYS A 450 12.94 -1.21 17.83
N VAL A 451 12.19 -0.93 16.77
CA VAL A 451 11.88 0.47 16.37
C VAL A 451 10.82 1.11 17.28
N GLY A 452 10.13 0.32 18.11
CA GLY A 452 9.19 0.76 19.12
C GLY A 452 9.72 0.57 20.54
N PHE A 453 8.96 -0.15 21.37
CA PHE A 453 9.30 -0.35 22.79
C PHE A 453 10.22 -1.52 23.05
N GLY A 454 10.44 -2.42 22.09
CA GLY A 454 11.37 -3.56 22.19
C GLY A 454 11.02 -4.59 23.27
N VAL A 455 9.74 -4.75 23.58
CA VAL A 455 9.26 -5.74 24.56
C VAL A 455 9.57 -7.15 24.05
N ASN A 456 9.78 -8.11 24.96
CA ASN A 456 10.13 -9.48 24.59
C ASN A 456 9.16 -10.09 23.58
N ALA A 457 9.68 -10.49 22.41
CA ALA A 457 8.90 -11.04 21.31
C ALA A 457 8.13 -12.35 21.67
N ALA A 458 8.53 -13.06 22.71
CA ALA A 458 7.84 -14.27 23.18
C ALA A 458 6.42 -14.01 23.67
N ILE A 459 6.12 -12.76 24.09
CA ILE A 459 4.76 -12.39 24.56
C ILE A 459 3.88 -11.80 23.44
N ALA A 460 4.41 -11.65 22.21
CA ALA A 460 3.65 -11.10 21.08
C ALA A 460 2.29 -11.79 20.85
N PRO A 461 2.16 -13.13 20.87
CA PRO A 461 0.86 -13.79 20.70
C PRO A 461 -0.18 -13.39 21.76
N TRP A 462 0.26 -13.20 23.01
CA TRP A 462 -0.62 -12.81 24.11
C TRP A 462 -1.07 -11.37 24.03
N ILE A 463 -0.16 -10.45 23.65
CA ILE A 463 -0.52 -9.05 23.36
C ILE A 463 -1.52 -9.00 22.21
N GLY A 464 -1.26 -9.76 21.14
CA GLY A 464 -2.14 -9.83 19.98
C GLY A 464 -3.53 -10.36 20.34
N LEU A 465 -3.61 -11.44 21.12
CA LEU A 465 -4.88 -11.99 21.58
C LEU A 465 -5.66 -11.01 22.46
N ALA A 466 -4.98 -10.38 23.42
CA ALA A 466 -5.61 -9.39 24.30
C ALA A 466 -6.16 -8.19 23.52
N THR A 467 -5.36 -7.61 22.62
CA THR A 467 -5.77 -6.47 21.80
C THR A 467 -6.88 -6.83 20.81
N PHE A 468 -6.84 -8.01 20.20
CA PHE A 468 -7.92 -8.50 19.35
C PHE A 468 -9.22 -8.68 20.13
N SER A 469 -9.16 -9.25 21.34
CA SER A 469 -10.33 -9.44 22.22
C SER A 469 -10.94 -8.09 22.66
N ILE A 470 -10.10 -7.11 23.02
CA ILE A 470 -10.55 -5.75 23.35
C ILE A 470 -11.22 -5.10 22.13
N ALA A 471 -10.62 -5.19 20.96
CA ALA A 471 -11.19 -4.66 19.73
C ALA A 471 -12.53 -5.33 19.37
N GLY A 472 -12.64 -6.65 19.58
CA GLY A 472 -13.90 -7.40 19.45
C GLY A 472 -14.99 -6.95 20.44
N ALA A 473 -14.61 -6.67 21.69
CA ALA A 473 -15.53 -6.12 22.69
C ALA A 473 -16.02 -4.72 22.30
N ILE A 474 -15.13 -3.86 21.81
CA ILE A 474 -15.50 -2.54 21.28
C ILE A 474 -16.49 -2.68 20.11
N LEU A 475 -16.22 -3.59 19.17
CA LEU A 475 -17.08 -3.84 18.02
C LEU A 475 -18.49 -4.29 18.46
N SER A 476 -18.56 -5.19 19.43
CA SER A 476 -19.83 -5.67 20.01
C SER A 476 -20.57 -4.55 20.75
N GLY A 477 -19.84 -3.70 21.50
CA GLY A 477 -20.39 -2.55 22.19
C GLY A 477 -20.98 -1.50 21.24
N LEU A 478 -20.28 -1.21 20.14
CA LEU A 478 -20.77 -0.32 19.07
C LEU A 478 -22.08 -0.85 18.46
N LYS A 479 -22.15 -2.15 18.22
CA LYS A 479 -23.36 -2.80 17.69
C LYS A 479 -24.53 -2.70 18.67
N MET A 480 -24.32 -3.02 19.96
CA MET A 480 -25.37 -2.93 20.97
C MET A 480 -25.88 -1.49 21.14
N HIS A 481 -24.96 -0.51 21.16
CA HIS A 481 -25.33 0.89 21.24
C HIS A 481 -26.20 1.34 20.07
N HIS A 482 -25.83 0.95 18.85
CA HIS A 482 -26.60 1.24 17.65
C HIS A 482 -27.98 0.59 17.69
N ASP A 483 -28.08 -0.69 18.08
CA ASP A 483 -29.35 -1.41 18.13
C ASP A 483 -30.30 -0.82 19.20
N ASN A 484 -29.78 -0.30 20.31
CA ASN A 484 -30.58 0.39 21.33
C ASN A 484 -31.14 1.72 20.80
N GLN A 485 -30.29 2.54 20.12
CA GLN A 485 -30.77 3.79 19.49
C GLN A 485 -31.85 3.56 18.45
N MET A 486 -31.81 2.42 17.72
CA MET A 486 -32.84 2.08 16.71
C MET A 486 -34.15 1.58 17.33
N LYS A 487 -34.15 1.15 18.62
CA LYS A 487 -35.37 0.75 19.35
C LYS A 487 -36.07 1.94 20.00
N ASP A 488 -35.29 2.97 20.33
CA ASP A 488 -35.78 4.19 21.01
C ASP A 488 -36.34 5.23 20.00
N ASN A 489 -36.09 5.06 18.70
CA ASN A 489 -36.65 5.83 17.58
C ASN A 489 -37.71 5.02 16.82
#